data_2db82c1a21b373f8dcc77be2afca55b7
#
_entry.id   2db82c1a21b373f8dcc77be2afca55b7
#
_cell.length_a   1.000
_cell.length_b   1.000
_cell.length_c   1.000
_cell.angle_alpha   90.00
_cell.angle_beta   90.00
_cell.angle_gamma   90.00
#
_symmetry.space_group_name_H-M   'P 1'
#
loop_
_entity.id
_entity.type
_entity.pdbx_description
1 polymer ?
#
loop_
_entity_poly.entity_id
_entity_poly.type
_entity_poly.pdbx_seq_one_letter_code
_entity_poly.pdbx_strand_id
1 'polypeptide(L)'
;RNGYTTGTCAAAAAKAAAAFLLCGKADSDYSELTLPGGTVCRIPVTRYEPEQETESPAFCYFVQKDSGDDPDVTNRTKIYASVRQVDRNEFESLCHTGAGYYLEEYPQLYLNGGQGIGMVTKPGLSCPVGHYAINPVPRSMILGAVEEVIRTAALEAYLVVEIWIPEGEQLALQTFN
;
A
#
# COMPACT_ATOMS: atom_id res chain seq x y z
N ARG A 1 9.26 -9.76 -21.34
CA ARG A 1 8.70 -10.14 -20.03
C ARG A 1 7.83 -9.01 -19.50
N ASN A 2 6.79 -9.36 -18.79
CA ASN A 2 5.90 -8.39 -18.18
C ASN A 2 6.43 -7.98 -16.81
N GLY A 3 6.44 -6.67 -16.56
CA GLY A 3 6.74 -6.14 -15.24
C GLY A 3 5.50 -6.12 -14.35
N TYR A 4 5.70 -5.75 -13.07
CA TYR A 4 4.61 -5.60 -12.12
C TYR A 4 4.03 -4.19 -12.18
N THR A 5 2.74 -4.06 -11.91
CA THR A 5 2.09 -2.76 -11.83
C THR A 5 2.49 -2.04 -10.54
N THR A 6 2.28 -0.73 -10.51
CA THR A 6 2.50 0.07 -9.31
C THR A 6 1.63 -0.41 -8.15
N GLY A 7 0.37 -0.77 -8.42
CA GLY A 7 -0.52 -1.32 -7.40
C GLY A 7 -0.02 -2.63 -6.81
N THR A 8 0.51 -3.51 -7.65
CA THR A 8 1.09 -4.78 -7.20
C THR A 8 2.31 -4.55 -6.32
N CYS A 9 3.18 -3.62 -6.72
CA CYS A 9 4.36 -3.25 -5.92
C CYS A 9 3.95 -2.67 -4.56
N ALA A 10 2.94 -1.80 -4.53
CA ALA A 10 2.42 -1.23 -3.30
C ALA A 10 1.86 -2.31 -2.37
N ALA A 11 1.12 -3.28 -2.92
CA ALA A 11 0.58 -4.39 -2.14
C ALA A 11 1.69 -5.25 -1.54
N ALA A 12 2.75 -5.53 -2.29
CA ALA A 12 3.89 -6.30 -1.80
C ALA A 12 4.59 -5.58 -0.65
N ALA A 13 4.83 -4.28 -0.78
CA ALA A 13 5.47 -3.48 0.26
C ALA A 13 4.58 -3.40 1.52
N ALA A 14 3.28 -3.19 1.35
CA ALA A 14 2.34 -3.12 2.46
C ALA A 14 2.23 -4.44 3.21
N LYS A 15 2.21 -5.56 2.50
CA LYS A 15 2.17 -6.88 3.12
C LYS A 15 3.42 -7.13 3.98
N ALA A 16 4.60 -6.77 3.45
CA ALA A 16 5.85 -6.91 4.19
C ALA A 16 5.87 -6.03 5.44
N ALA A 17 5.41 -4.78 5.33
CA ALA A 17 5.34 -3.86 6.46
C ALA A 17 4.39 -4.38 7.55
N ALA A 18 3.24 -4.91 7.17
CA ALA A 18 2.29 -5.50 8.11
C ALA A 18 2.88 -6.72 8.81
N ALA A 19 3.55 -7.59 8.06
CA ALA A 19 4.18 -8.77 8.63
C ALA A 19 5.25 -8.40 9.66
N PHE A 20 6.04 -7.37 9.37
CA PHE A 20 7.05 -6.90 10.31
C PHE A 20 6.41 -6.32 11.59
N LEU A 21 5.37 -5.50 11.44
CA LEU A 21 4.64 -4.92 12.57
C LEU A 21 4.09 -6.02 13.49
N LEU A 22 3.50 -7.06 12.92
CA LEU A 22 2.78 -8.08 13.68
C LEU A 22 3.66 -9.21 14.19
N CYS A 23 4.73 -9.52 13.49
CA CYS A 23 5.63 -10.63 13.81
C CYS A 23 6.95 -10.19 14.43
N GLY A 24 7.23 -8.90 14.44
CA GLY A 24 8.44 -8.33 15.06
C GLY A 24 9.74 -8.58 14.31
N LYS A 25 9.68 -9.19 13.14
CA LYS A 25 10.86 -9.45 12.32
C LYS A 25 10.49 -9.61 10.85
N ALA A 26 11.45 -9.31 9.99
CA ALA A 26 11.31 -9.57 8.57
C ALA A 26 11.62 -11.05 8.33
N ASP A 27 10.61 -11.84 8.03
CA ASP A 27 10.80 -13.26 7.76
C ASP A 27 11.35 -13.53 6.37
N SER A 28 11.27 -12.56 5.47
CA SER A 28 11.64 -12.78 4.08
C SER A 28 11.97 -11.46 3.39
N ASP A 29 12.83 -11.54 2.38
CA ASP A 29 13.11 -10.44 1.45
C ASP A 29 12.11 -10.39 0.31
N TYR A 30 11.06 -11.19 0.38
CA TYR A 30 10.02 -11.29 -0.66
C TYR A 30 8.64 -11.25 -0.04
N SER A 31 7.69 -10.65 -0.76
CA SER A 31 6.27 -10.80 -0.49
C SER A 31 5.66 -11.70 -1.54
N GLU A 32 4.84 -12.65 -1.10
CA GLU A 32 4.07 -13.48 -2.00
C GLU A 32 2.67 -12.91 -2.13
N LEU A 33 2.23 -12.69 -3.36
CA LEU A 33 0.93 -12.13 -3.67
C LEU A 33 0.19 -13.01 -4.66
N THR A 34 -1.14 -13.10 -4.48
CA THR A 34 -2.02 -13.67 -5.47
C THR A 34 -2.65 -12.53 -6.24
N LEU A 35 -2.38 -12.45 -7.54
CA LEU A 35 -2.92 -11.41 -8.41
C LEU A 35 -4.41 -11.68 -8.69
N PRO A 36 -5.17 -10.67 -9.15
CA PRO A 36 -6.60 -10.84 -9.43
C PRO A 36 -6.93 -12.02 -10.36
N GLY A 37 -6.03 -12.34 -11.28
CA GLY A 37 -6.21 -13.48 -12.19
C GLY A 37 -5.86 -14.84 -11.59
N GLY A 38 -5.47 -14.90 -10.31
CA GLY A 38 -5.09 -16.14 -9.63
C GLY A 38 -3.62 -16.50 -9.70
N THR A 39 -2.84 -15.78 -10.46
CA THR A 39 -1.39 -16.00 -10.55
C THR A 39 -0.72 -15.61 -9.24
N VAL A 40 0.13 -16.49 -8.71
CA VAL A 40 0.94 -16.21 -7.53
C VAL A 40 2.29 -15.67 -7.98
N CYS A 41 2.72 -14.58 -7.38
CA CYS A 41 4.04 -14.00 -7.67
C CYS A 41 4.79 -13.70 -6.37
N ARG A 42 6.12 -13.70 -6.46
CA ARG A 42 7.02 -13.32 -5.38
C ARG A 42 7.74 -12.05 -5.77
N ILE A 43 7.59 -11.01 -4.98
CA ILE A 43 8.12 -9.68 -5.29
C ILE A 43 9.16 -9.33 -4.24
N PRO A 44 10.39 -8.98 -4.67
CA PRO A 44 11.42 -8.55 -3.73
C PRO A 44 11.00 -7.27 -3.00
N VAL A 45 11.18 -7.26 -1.68
CA VAL A 45 10.85 -6.12 -0.82
C VAL A 45 12.08 -5.75 -0.01
N THR A 46 12.23 -4.47 0.30
CA THR A 46 13.34 -3.96 1.09
C THR A 46 12.81 -3.15 2.24
N ARG A 47 13.29 -3.45 3.44
CA ARG A 47 12.91 -2.69 4.62
C ARG A 47 13.51 -1.29 4.54
N TYR A 48 12.73 -0.30 4.95
CA TYR A 48 13.16 1.09 5.05
C TYR A 48 12.94 1.58 6.48
N GLU A 49 13.99 2.15 7.07
CA GLU A 49 13.91 2.75 8.41
C GLU A 49 13.93 4.27 8.26
N PRO A 50 12.82 4.95 8.59
CA PRO A 50 12.82 6.41 8.61
C PRO A 50 13.78 6.94 9.66
N GLU A 51 14.44 8.04 9.38
CA GLU A 51 15.41 8.65 10.28
C GLU A 51 14.80 9.26 11.55
N GLN A 52 13.50 9.51 11.55
CA GLN A 52 12.79 10.13 12.66
C GLN A 52 11.97 9.11 13.42
N GLU A 53 12.25 8.98 14.71
CA GLU A 53 11.41 8.22 15.62
C GLU A 53 10.16 9.03 15.96
N THR A 54 8.98 8.42 15.82
CA THR A 54 7.71 9.03 16.19
C THR A 54 7.06 8.22 17.32
N GLU A 55 6.10 8.83 18.02
CA GLU A 55 5.37 8.15 19.09
C GLU A 55 4.57 6.94 18.61
N SER A 56 4.17 6.95 17.34
CA SER A 56 3.48 5.83 16.71
C SER A 56 4.40 5.26 15.62
N PRO A 57 5.18 4.23 15.95
CA PRO A 57 6.12 3.70 14.97
C PRO A 57 5.38 3.12 13.75
N ALA A 58 5.83 3.53 12.59
CA ALA A 58 5.40 2.99 11.33
C ALA A 58 6.48 2.05 10.79
N PHE A 59 6.06 0.88 10.37
CA PHE A 59 6.95 -0.08 9.73
C PHE A 59 6.84 0.08 8.23
N CYS A 60 7.97 0.17 7.56
CA CYS A 60 8.04 0.60 6.18
C CYS A 60 8.89 -0.33 5.34
N TYR A 61 8.38 -0.64 4.16
CA TYR A 61 9.09 -1.37 3.12
C TYR A 61 8.94 -0.65 1.80
N PHE A 62 9.82 -0.92 0.87
CA PHE A 62 9.63 -0.46 -0.50
C PHE A 62 9.90 -1.59 -1.50
N VAL A 63 9.36 -1.42 -2.68
CA VAL A 63 9.62 -2.26 -3.85
C VAL A 63 10.16 -1.36 -4.94
N GLN A 64 11.27 -1.76 -5.54
CA GLN A 64 11.76 -1.09 -6.72
C GLN A 64 11.04 -1.68 -7.93
N LYS A 65 10.26 -0.85 -8.62
CA LYS A 65 9.43 -1.30 -9.72
C LYS A 65 10.28 -1.76 -10.90
N ASP A 66 9.99 -2.96 -11.38
CA ASP A 66 10.52 -3.49 -12.61
C ASP A 66 9.40 -3.53 -13.64
N SER A 67 9.48 -2.71 -14.67
CA SER A 67 8.49 -2.63 -15.74
C SER A 67 8.70 -3.69 -16.82
N GLY A 68 9.63 -4.61 -16.60
CA GLY A 68 10.00 -5.61 -17.61
C GLY A 68 10.76 -4.97 -18.75
N ASP A 69 10.31 -5.19 -19.98
CA ASP A 69 10.96 -4.66 -21.17
C ASP A 69 10.41 -3.30 -21.62
N ASP A 70 9.45 -2.76 -20.86
CA ASP A 70 8.86 -1.46 -21.14
C ASP A 70 9.83 -0.34 -20.74
N PRO A 71 10.17 0.59 -21.65
CA PRO A 71 11.02 1.73 -21.32
C PRO A 71 10.29 2.84 -20.54
N ASP A 72 9.26 2.49 -19.81
CA ASP A 72 8.47 3.43 -19.02
C ASP A 72 9.35 4.23 -18.07
N VAL A 73 9.01 5.52 -17.91
CA VAL A 73 9.69 6.44 -16.99
C VAL A 73 9.54 6.02 -15.52
N THR A 74 8.57 5.15 -15.21
CA THR A 74 8.39 4.64 -13.85
C THR A 74 9.24 3.41 -13.56
N ASN A 75 10.01 2.93 -14.55
CA ASN A 75 10.92 1.81 -14.34
C ASN A 75 11.98 2.19 -13.30
N ARG A 76 12.21 1.30 -12.31
CA ARG A 76 13.09 1.51 -11.16
C ARG A 76 12.60 2.52 -10.15
N THR A 77 11.40 3.05 -10.31
CA THR A 77 10.77 3.86 -9.28
C THR A 77 10.54 3.02 -8.03
N LYS A 78 10.81 3.59 -6.88
CA LYS A 78 10.57 2.93 -5.61
C LYS A 78 9.18 3.27 -5.09
N ILE A 79 8.42 2.24 -4.78
CA ILE A 79 7.07 2.37 -4.21
C ILE A 79 7.16 1.95 -2.74
N TYR A 80 6.83 2.87 -1.85
CA TYR A 80 6.91 2.66 -0.42
C TYR A 80 5.55 2.39 0.16
N ALA A 81 5.51 1.58 1.20
CA ALA A 81 4.32 1.40 2.02
C ALA A 81 4.72 1.36 3.48
N SER A 82 3.92 1.97 4.33
CA SER A 82 4.05 1.85 5.77
C SER A 82 2.77 1.33 6.39
N VAL A 83 2.90 0.67 7.53
CA VAL A 83 1.77 0.22 8.34
C VAL A 83 2.01 0.66 9.76
N ARG A 84 1.03 1.34 10.35
CA ARG A 84 1.09 1.74 11.76
C ARG A 84 -0.23 1.41 12.45
N GLN A 85 -0.14 1.10 13.74
CA GLN A 85 -1.32 0.85 14.54
C GLN A 85 -1.86 2.19 15.07
N VAL A 86 -3.19 2.33 15.05
CA VAL A 86 -3.87 3.51 15.55
C VAL A 86 -4.96 3.07 16.53
N ASP A 87 -5.41 3.99 17.38
CA ASP A 87 -6.55 3.71 18.23
C ASP A 87 -7.86 3.87 17.44
N ARG A 88 -8.95 3.42 18.05
CA ARG A 88 -10.26 3.45 17.42
C ARG A 88 -10.70 4.86 17.04
N ASN A 89 -10.42 5.85 17.91
CA ASN A 89 -10.84 7.23 17.67
C ASN A 89 -10.14 7.83 16.47
N GLU A 90 -8.84 7.61 16.34
CA GLU A 90 -8.10 8.07 15.17
C GLU A 90 -8.60 7.36 13.92
N PHE A 91 -8.82 6.05 13.99
CA PHE A 91 -9.32 5.28 12.86
C PHE A 91 -10.67 5.79 12.37
N GLU A 92 -11.63 6.00 13.28
CA GLU A 92 -12.96 6.50 12.93
C GLU A 92 -12.88 7.91 12.34
N SER A 93 -12.02 8.76 12.87
CA SER A 93 -11.81 10.11 12.32
C SER A 93 -11.29 10.06 10.89
N LEU A 94 -10.31 9.20 10.61
CA LEU A 94 -9.79 9.03 9.26
C LEU A 94 -10.86 8.52 8.30
N CYS A 95 -11.70 7.58 8.72
CA CYS A 95 -12.77 7.05 7.88
C CYS A 95 -13.82 8.13 7.55
N HIS A 96 -14.03 9.10 8.44
CA HIS A 96 -15.01 10.16 8.23
C HIS A 96 -14.47 11.34 7.44
N THR A 97 -13.24 11.76 7.70
CA THR A 97 -12.71 13.02 7.19
C THR A 97 -11.47 12.88 6.32
N GLY A 98 -10.87 11.71 6.27
CA GLY A 98 -9.66 11.49 5.51
C GLY A 98 -9.90 11.41 4.01
N ALA A 99 -8.87 11.70 3.24
CA ALA A 99 -8.89 11.62 1.78
C ALA A 99 -8.55 10.23 1.25
N GLY A 100 -8.32 9.28 2.13
CA GLY A 100 -8.02 7.90 1.78
C GLY A 100 -9.26 7.02 1.68
N TYR A 101 -9.10 5.73 1.93
CA TYR A 101 -10.15 4.76 1.65
C TYR A 101 -10.35 3.78 2.80
N TYR A 102 -11.62 3.55 3.11
CA TYR A 102 -12.08 2.47 3.98
C TYR A 102 -12.92 1.52 3.14
N LEU A 103 -12.63 0.22 3.20
CA LEU A 103 -13.42 -0.80 2.52
C LEU A 103 -14.08 -1.71 3.57
N GLU A 104 -15.37 -1.95 3.42
CA GLU A 104 -16.15 -2.76 4.36
C GLU A 104 -15.60 -4.19 4.51
N GLU A 105 -15.00 -4.73 3.46
CA GLU A 105 -14.39 -6.06 3.46
C GLU A 105 -13.21 -6.15 4.41
N TYR A 106 -12.60 -5.01 4.75
CA TYR A 106 -11.40 -4.94 5.59
C TYR A 106 -11.62 -3.92 6.72
N PRO A 107 -12.46 -4.26 7.70
CA PRO A 107 -12.96 -3.26 8.66
C PRO A 107 -11.92 -2.71 9.64
N GLN A 108 -10.74 -3.32 9.70
CA GLN A 108 -9.67 -2.85 10.58
C GLN A 108 -8.64 -1.96 9.85
N LEU A 109 -8.83 -1.71 8.54
CA LEU A 109 -7.83 -1.09 7.71
C LEU A 109 -8.29 0.23 7.12
N TYR A 110 -7.39 1.20 7.08
CA TYR A 110 -7.56 2.46 6.37
C TYR A 110 -6.38 2.64 5.43
N LEU A 111 -6.66 2.97 4.16
CA LEU A 111 -5.64 3.17 3.13
C LEU A 111 -5.46 4.67 2.90
N ASN A 112 -4.26 5.15 3.12
CA ASN A 112 -3.90 6.54 2.92
C ASN A 112 -2.89 6.69 1.79
N GLY A 113 -2.89 7.84 1.14
CA GLY A 113 -1.87 8.21 0.18
C GLY A 113 -0.91 9.21 0.81
N GLY A 114 0.32 9.20 0.34
CA GLY A 114 1.33 10.15 0.78
C GLY A 114 1.96 10.86 -0.41
N GLN A 115 3.20 11.29 -0.22
CA GLN A 115 3.95 11.99 -1.23
C GLN A 115 3.94 11.24 -2.57
N GLY A 116 3.73 11.96 -3.66
CA GLY A 116 3.76 11.40 -5.00
C GLY A 116 2.46 10.74 -5.45
N ILE A 117 1.48 10.60 -4.55
CA ILE A 117 0.15 10.08 -4.92
C ILE A 117 -0.75 11.27 -5.19
N GLY A 118 -1.32 11.33 -6.40
CA GLY A 118 -2.16 12.44 -6.80
C GLY A 118 -3.51 12.46 -6.09
N MET A 119 -4.13 13.64 -6.07
CA MET A 119 -5.48 13.84 -5.56
C MET A 119 -6.42 14.04 -6.73
N VAL A 120 -7.61 13.47 -6.64
CA VAL A 120 -8.62 13.59 -7.69
C VAL A 120 -9.28 14.97 -7.58
N THR A 121 -9.24 15.74 -8.67
CA THR A 121 -9.80 17.09 -8.72
C THR A 121 -11.03 17.21 -9.62
N LYS A 122 -11.26 16.22 -10.49
CA LYS A 122 -12.36 16.27 -11.47
C LYS A 122 -13.24 15.03 -11.36
N PRO A 123 -14.57 15.17 -11.46
CA PRO A 123 -15.46 14.02 -11.44
C PRO A 123 -15.34 13.19 -12.72
N GLY A 124 -15.94 12.00 -12.71
CA GLY A 124 -16.00 11.12 -13.88
C GLY A 124 -14.96 10.00 -13.88
N LEU A 125 -14.10 9.94 -12.86
CA LEU A 125 -13.13 8.87 -12.67
C LEU A 125 -13.65 7.84 -11.66
N SER A 126 -12.99 6.70 -11.58
CA SER A 126 -13.31 5.66 -10.61
C SER A 126 -12.96 6.02 -9.17
N CYS A 127 -12.30 7.15 -8.97
CA CYS A 127 -11.96 7.69 -7.65
C CYS A 127 -12.80 8.94 -7.39
N PRO A 128 -13.34 9.11 -6.18
CA PRO A 128 -14.10 10.30 -5.83
C PRO A 128 -13.22 11.55 -5.76
N VAL A 129 -13.81 12.70 -6.11
CA VAL A 129 -13.13 14.00 -6.00
C VAL A 129 -12.76 14.25 -4.53
N GLY A 130 -11.55 14.77 -4.31
CA GLY A 130 -11.03 15.04 -2.99
C GLY A 130 -10.35 13.84 -2.32
N HIS A 131 -10.30 12.70 -3.00
CA HIS A 131 -9.61 11.51 -2.51
C HIS A 131 -8.33 11.24 -3.29
N TYR A 132 -7.44 10.46 -2.72
CA TYR A 132 -6.23 10.04 -3.42
C TYR A 132 -6.57 9.20 -4.64
N ALA A 133 -5.79 9.36 -5.70
CA ALA A 133 -5.99 8.65 -6.96
C ALA A 133 -5.47 7.22 -6.89
N ILE A 134 -6.11 6.41 -6.05
CA ILE A 134 -5.84 4.98 -5.92
C ILE A 134 -7.06 4.25 -6.46
N ASN A 135 -6.91 3.61 -7.61
CA ASN A 135 -8.01 2.95 -8.30
C ASN A 135 -8.56 1.75 -7.52
N PRO A 136 -9.80 1.31 -7.78
CA PRO A 136 -10.44 0.26 -6.98
C PRO A 136 -9.66 -1.05 -6.86
N VAL A 137 -9.06 -1.54 -7.94
CA VAL A 137 -8.33 -2.80 -7.89
C VAL A 137 -7.06 -2.68 -7.03
N PRO A 138 -6.22 -1.64 -7.18
CA PRO A 138 -5.11 -1.42 -6.23
C PRO A 138 -5.55 -1.32 -4.78
N ARG A 139 -6.67 -0.64 -4.48
CA ARG A 139 -7.18 -0.56 -3.10
C ARG A 139 -7.42 -1.95 -2.52
N SER A 140 -8.11 -2.80 -3.27
CA SER A 140 -8.42 -4.16 -2.85
C SER A 140 -7.16 -5.03 -2.74
N MET A 141 -6.23 -4.87 -3.66
CA MET A 141 -4.97 -5.62 -3.63
C MET A 141 -4.13 -5.27 -2.40
N ILE A 142 -3.97 -3.98 -2.13
CA ILE A 142 -3.16 -3.51 -1.00
C ILE A 142 -3.79 -3.95 0.32
N LEU A 143 -5.07 -3.66 0.51
CA LEU A 143 -5.75 -3.98 1.76
C LEU A 143 -5.94 -5.49 1.92
N GLY A 144 -6.20 -6.20 0.84
CA GLY A 144 -6.30 -7.66 0.89
C GLY A 144 -4.99 -8.34 1.29
N ALA A 145 -3.87 -7.80 0.82
CA ALA A 145 -2.55 -8.32 1.19
C ALA A 145 -2.26 -8.13 2.69
N VAL A 146 -2.60 -6.96 3.23
CA VAL A 146 -2.46 -6.68 4.66
C VAL A 146 -3.42 -7.55 5.49
N GLU A 147 -4.66 -7.72 5.00
CA GLU A 147 -5.67 -8.54 5.67
C GLU A 147 -5.21 -9.99 5.84
N GLU A 148 -4.51 -10.56 4.86
CA GLU A 148 -3.96 -11.90 5.00
C GLU A 148 -3.05 -12.03 6.22
N VAL A 149 -2.23 -11.01 6.48
CA VAL A 149 -1.32 -10.98 7.62
C VAL A 149 -2.10 -10.86 8.93
N ILE A 150 -3.07 -9.94 8.97
CA ILE A 150 -3.91 -9.73 10.15
C ILE A 150 -4.65 -11.01 10.53
N ARG A 151 -5.21 -11.69 9.54
CA ARG A 151 -5.97 -12.92 9.76
C ARG A 151 -5.09 -14.03 10.32
N THR A 152 -3.90 -14.17 9.77
CA THR A 152 -2.93 -15.18 10.24
C THR A 152 -2.50 -14.89 11.67
N ALA A 153 -2.34 -13.63 12.04
CA ALA A 153 -1.91 -13.22 13.38
C ALA A 153 -3.08 -13.10 14.38
N ALA A 154 -4.32 -13.21 13.91
CA ALA A 154 -5.53 -13.01 14.73
C ALA A 154 -5.52 -11.68 15.47
N LEU A 155 -5.09 -10.61 14.80
CA LEU A 155 -4.95 -9.29 15.40
C LEU A 155 -6.29 -8.55 15.47
N GLU A 156 -6.56 -7.91 16.61
CA GLU A 156 -7.76 -7.09 16.82
C GLU A 156 -7.40 -5.60 16.94
N ALA A 157 -6.55 -5.10 16.07
CA ALA A 157 -6.12 -3.72 16.07
C ALA A 157 -6.52 -3.01 14.79
N TYR A 158 -6.55 -1.68 14.84
CA TYR A 158 -6.77 -0.84 13.66
C TYR A 158 -5.44 -0.43 13.08
N LEU A 159 -5.32 -0.51 11.77
CA LEU A 159 -4.07 -0.17 11.06
C LEU A 159 -4.33 0.86 9.97
N VAL A 160 -3.38 1.78 9.84
CA VAL A 160 -3.30 2.69 8.71
C VAL A 160 -2.19 2.24 7.79
N VAL A 161 -2.54 2.00 6.54
CA VAL A 161 -1.61 1.65 5.47
C VAL A 161 -1.42 2.89 4.62
N GLU A 162 -0.19 3.34 4.47
CA GLU A 162 0.10 4.51 3.65
C GLU A 162 1.05 4.15 2.51
N ILE A 163 0.71 4.62 1.30
CA ILE A 163 1.51 4.38 0.09
C ILE A 163 2.09 5.71 -0.36
N TRP A 164 3.38 5.75 -0.69
CA TRP A 164 3.97 6.94 -1.28
C TRP A 164 5.07 6.59 -2.26
N ILE A 165 5.32 7.52 -3.16
CA ILE A 165 6.33 7.41 -4.22
C ILE A 165 7.09 8.73 -4.25
N PRO A 166 8.21 8.85 -3.52
CA PRO A 166 8.92 10.13 -3.39
C PRO A 166 9.33 10.75 -4.72
N GLU A 167 9.64 9.92 -5.72
CA GLU A 167 10.04 10.37 -7.05
C GLU A 167 8.85 10.58 -7.98
N GLY A 168 7.64 10.25 -7.52
CA GLY A 168 6.42 10.43 -8.30
C GLY A 168 5.93 11.86 -8.20
N GLU A 169 5.41 12.37 -9.31
CA GLU A 169 4.76 13.68 -9.35
C GLU A 169 3.27 13.46 -9.56
N GLN A 170 2.51 13.31 -8.47
CA GLN A 170 1.06 13.20 -8.55
C GLN A 170 0.59 11.97 -9.35
N LEU A 171 1.33 10.86 -9.26
CA LEU A 171 0.95 9.65 -9.98
C LEU A 171 -0.33 9.04 -9.43
N ALA A 172 -1.17 8.52 -10.32
CA ALA A 172 -2.30 7.70 -9.96
C ALA A 172 -1.84 6.24 -9.83
N LEU A 173 -2.29 5.56 -8.77
CA LEU A 173 -2.06 4.14 -8.62
C LEU A 173 -3.03 3.36 -9.50
N GLN A 174 -2.47 2.61 -10.43
CA GLN A 174 -3.24 1.81 -11.38
C GLN A 174 -2.75 0.36 -11.33
N THR A 175 -3.59 -0.55 -11.77
CA THR A 175 -3.25 -1.97 -11.87
C THR A 175 -2.65 -2.33 -13.21
N PHE A 176 -2.74 -1.44 -14.16
CA PHE A 176 -2.18 -1.62 -15.50
C PHE A 176 -1.43 -0.35 -15.88
N ASN A 177 -0.46 -0.50 -16.73
CA ASN A 177 0.33 0.61 -17.24
C ASN A 177 0.14 0.76 -18.74
#